data_4581ff977b5fa480ec025d8656557a3f
#
_entry.id   4581ff977b5fa480ec025d8656557a3f
#
_cell.length_a   1.000
_cell.length_b   1.000
_cell.length_c   1.000
_cell.angle_alpha   90.00
_cell.angle_beta   90.00
_cell.angle_gamma   90.00
#
_symmetry.space_group_name_H-M   'P 1'
#
loop_
_entity.id
_entity.type
_entity.pdbx_description
1 polymer ?
#
loop_
_entity_poly.entity_id
_entity_poly.type
_entity_poly.pdbx_seq_one_letter_code
_entity_poly.pdbx_strand_id
1 'polypeptide(L)'
;RTQPRLYEWYWRHRTRDSLRPLVNLADREPLVHTAAQYTRPEGCTTIVAPVGMVPGRRDGLVAIDLRFDPSPLVDLSVDEIRRRVFSRKSELADGERIPLVDIRLGRCPYLAPLATMDAGAADRLGLDRGLAIKRAGSLAREPELIQKLLAVFAPRAPEPMERDPDYRIYSGGFFRDEDKDAMAAVHEAIATLGPSEARPQAYGMPFIDERLPQLVRRMFARNWPGALSPGEAARWRSFCAGRLLCPRIEGAVDMAGFSKTVESLLGNLDTPAEDKPILLELLEYRRSLEQEVLSYEKEGTSRT
;
A
#
# COMPACT_ATOMS: atom_id res chain seq x y z
N ARG A 1 -0.05 -14.39 -30.67
CA ARG A 1 -0.09 -15.31 -31.84
C ARG A 1 1.28 -15.46 -32.53
N THR A 2 2.23 -14.55 -32.32
CA THR A 2 3.57 -14.57 -32.92
C THR A 2 4.58 -15.44 -32.15
N GLN A 3 4.28 -15.88 -30.94
CA GLN A 3 5.15 -16.68 -30.07
C GLN A 3 4.37 -17.81 -29.38
N PRO A 4 3.93 -18.85 -30.11
CA PRO A 4 3.05 -19.90 -29.55
C PRO A 4 3.72 -20.69 -28.42
N ARG A 5 5.05 -20.98 -28.51
CA ARG A 5 5.78 -21.69 -27.45
C ARG A 5 5.84 -20.90 -26.14
N LEU A 6 6.01 -19.58 -26.21
CA LEU A 6 5.99 -18.70 -25.05
C LEU A 6 4.62 -18.67 -24.40
N TYR A 7 3.56 -18.61 -25.21
CA TYR A 7 2.18 -18.66 -24.74
C TYR A 7 1.86 -19.97 -24.03
N GLU A 8 2.27 -21.11 -24.63
CA GLU A 8 2.09 -22.43 -24.03
C GLU A 8 2.85 -22.57 -22.71
N TRP A 9 4.10 -22.06 -22.64
CA TRP A 9 4.87 -22.01 -21.41
C TRP A 9 4.12 -21.26 -20.34
N TYR A 10 3.71 -20.03 -20.62
CA TYR A 10 2.97 -19.17 -19.71
C TYR A 10 1.66 -19.82 -19.26
N TRP A 11 0.91 -20.43 -20.17
CA TRP A 11 -0.33 -21.11 -19.86
C TRP A 11 -0.14 -22.29 -18.92
N ARG A 12 0.91 -23.09 -19.10
CA ARG A 12 1.28 -24.21 -18.22
C ARG A 12 1.69 -23.75 -16.82
N HIS A 13 2.35 -22.61 -16.71
CA HIS A 13 2.92 -22.08 -15.47
C HIS A 13 2.12 -20.90 -14.89
N ARG A 14 0.83 -20.81 -15.18
CA ARG A 14 -0.03 -19.72 -14.71
C ARG A 14 -0.53 -19.87 -13.27
N THR A 15 -0.36 -21.01 -12.63
CA THR A 15 -0.82 -21.28 -11.28
C THR A 15 0.35 -21.37 -10.31
N ARG A 16 0.09 -21.07 -9.05
CA ARG A 16 1.09 -21.22 -7.97
C ARG A 16 1.70 -22.63 -7.95
N ASP A 17 0.86 -23.66 -8.07
CA ASP A 17 1.28 -25.05 -7.94
C ASP A 17 2.14 -25.51 -9.14
N SER A 18 1.94 -24.93 -10.32
CA SER A 18 2.77 -25.17 -11.48
C SER A 18 4.10 -24.40 -11.47
N LEU A 19 4.16 -23.26 -10.76
CA LEU A 19 5.39 -22.46 -10.61
C LEU A 19 6.29 -22.96 -9.47
N ARG A 20 5.70 -23.53 -8.43
CA ARG A 20 6.44 -23.96 -7.24
C ARG A 20 7.58 -24.93 -7.51
N PRO A 21 7.43 -25.94 -8.41
CA PRO A 21 8.53 -26.84 -8.78
C PRO A 21 9.71 -26.16 -9.47
N LEU A 22 9.52 -24.97 -10.06
CA LEU A 22 10.61 -24.20 -10.67
C LEU A 22 11.50 -23.52 -9.64
N VAL A 23 11.02 -23.38 -8.39
CA VAL A 23 11.72 -22.65 -7.32
C VAL A 23 12.54 -23.60 -6.47
N ASN A 24 13.84 -23.68 -6.75
CA ASN A 24 14.79 -24.43 -5.93
C ASN A 24 15.33 -23.53 -4.81
N LEU A 25 14.82 -23.72 -3.59
CA LEU A 25 15.25 -22.97 -2.41
C LEU A 25 16.50 -23.57 -1.74
N ALA A 26 16.88 -24.80 -2.06
CA ALA A 26 18.08 -25.41 -1.50
C ALA A 26 19.35 -24.81 -2.13
N ASP A 27 19.41 -24.84 -3.45
CA ASP A 27 20.60 -24.40 -4.21
C ASP A 27 20.48 -22.95 -4.69
N ARG A 28 19.33 -22.29 -4.43
CA ARG A 28 19.05 -20.91 -4.88
C ARG A 28 19.21 -20.74 -6.39
N GLU A 29 18.83 -21.76 -7.16
CA GLU A 29 18.96 -21.72 -8.62
C GLU A 29 18.34 -20.45 -9.20
N PRO A 30 19.11 -19.67 -10.01
CA PRO A 30 18.61 -18.44 -10.58
C PRO A 30 17.44 -18.67 -11.53
N LEU A 31 16.51 -17.76 -11.50
CA LEU A 31 15.31 -17.72 -12.32
C LEU A 31 15.28 -16.46 -13.16
N VAL A 32 14.74 -16.55 -14.36
CA VAL A 32 14.39 -15.39 -15.18
C VAL A 32 13.03 -14.88 -14.72
N HIS A 33 12.95 -13.61 -14.38
CA HIS A 33 11.70 -12.95 -13.97
C HIS A 33 11.42 -11.73 -14.85
N THR A 34 10.23 -11.69 -15.46
CA THR A 34 9.75 -10.57 -16.27
C THR A 34 8.56 -9.91 -15.57
N ALA A 35 8.68 -8.61 -15.31
CA ALA A 35 7.63 -7.84 -14.65
C ALA A 35 7.73 -6.34 -15.00
N ALA A 36 6.61 -5.63 -14.92
CA ALA A 36 6.53 -4.20 -15.22
C ALA A 36 7.35 -3.30 -14.26
N GLN A 37 7.79 -3.84 -13.13
CA GLN A 37 8.64 -3.12 -12.17
C GLN A 37 10.08 -2.91 -12.67
N TYR A 38 10.52 -3.66 -13.66
CA TYR A 38 11.82 -3.49 -14.31
C TYR A 38 11.68 -2.52 -15.50
N THR A 39 12.76 -1.84 -15.85
CA THR A 39 12.70 -0.80 -16.87
C THR A 39 12.52 -1.37 -18.28
N ARG A 40 11.90 -0.60 -19.16
CA ARG A 40 11.73 -1.00 -20.58
C ARG A 40 13.06 -1.19 -21.33
N PRO A 41 14.09 -0.35 -21.15
CA PRO A 41 15.41 -0.59 -21.74
C PRO A 41 16.02 -1.96 -21.35
N GLU A 42 15.69 -2.46 -20.16
CA GLU A 42 16.11 -3.78 -19.66
C GLU A 42 15.14 -4.90 -20.10
N GLY A 43 14.26 -4.64 -21.08
CA GLY A 43 13.25 -5.59 -21.54
C GLY A 43 12.27 -6.05 -20.46
N CYS A 44 12.07 -5.26 -19.40
CA CYS A 44 11.27 -5.61 -18.23
C CYS A 44 11.67 -6.96 -17.60
N THR A 45 12.92 -7.41 -17.77
CA THR A 45 13.38 -8.75 -17.41
C THR A 45 14.69 -8.68 -16.63
N THR A 46 14.83 -9.54 -15.62
CA THR A 46 16.08 -9.73 -14.90
C THR A 46 16.27 -11.18 -14.48
N ILE A 47 17.46 -11.50 -13.95
CA ILE A 47 17.76 -12.78 -13.31
C ILE A 47 17.67 -12.58 -11.80
N VAL A 48 16.88 -13.40 -11.12
CA VAL A 48 16.68 -13.35 -9.68
C VAL A 48 17.12 -14.63 -8.98
N ALA A 49 17.63 -14.53 -7.75
CA ALA A 49 17.77 -15.67 -6.85
C ALA A 49 16.56 -15.78 -5.92
N PRO A 50 15.95 -16.96 -5.78
CA PRO A 50 14.90 -17.18 -4.80
C PRO A 50 15.51 -17.19 -3.38
N VAL A 51 15.02 -16.32 -2.50
CA VAL A 51 15.46 -16.20 -1.10
C VAL A 51 14.65 -17.14 -0.21
N GLY A 52 13.34 -17.15 -0.37
CA GLY A 52 12.43 -17.99 0.42
C GLY A 52 10.98 -17.56 0.27
N MET A 53 10.08 -18.30 0.91
CA MET A 53 8.68 -17.91 0.94
C MET A 53 8.50 -16.73 1.91
N VAL A 54 7.61 -15.82 1.55
CA VAL A 54 7.25 -14.68 2.45
C VAL A 54 6.65 -15.24 3.74
N PRO A 55 7.16 -14.86 4.92
CA PRO A 55 6.61 -15.31 6.19
C PRO A 55 5.11 -15.03 6.31
N GLY A 56 4.34 -16.03 6.71
CA GLY A 56 2.88 -15.92 6.86
C GLY A 56 2.07 -15.94 5.55
N ARG A 57 2.71 -16.05 4.38
CA ARG A 57 2.00 -16.13 3.09
C ARG A 57 2.40 -17.36 2.28
N ARG A 58 1.38 -18.02 1.69
CA ARG A 58 1.57 -19.25 0.92
C ARG A 58 1.98 -19.01 -0.55
N ASP A 59 1.77 -17.82 -1.09
CA ASP A 59 1.93 -17.47 -2.51
C ASP A 59 3.01 -16.41 -2.78
N GLY A 60 3.69 -15.92 -1.75
CA GLY A 60 4.75 -14.93 -1.89
C GLY A 60 6.13 -15.56 -1.92
N LEU A 61 6.91 -15.29 -2.96
CA LEU A 61 8.32 -15.66 -3.07
C LEU A 61 9.17 -14.39 -2.94
N VAL A 62 10.01 -14.34 -1.91
CA VAL A 62 11.06 -13.32 -1.81
C VAL A 62 12.19 -13.71 -2.77
N ALA A 63 12.56 -12.80 -3.64
CA ALA A 63 13.67 -12.98 -4.56
C ALA A 63 14.52 -11.70 -4.66
N ILE A 64 15.81 -11.84 -4.96
CA ILE A 64 16.73 -10.72 -5.14
C ILE A 64 17.22 -10.66 -6.58
N ASP A 65 17.25 -9.44 -7.14
CA ASP A 65 17.81 -9.21 -8.49
C ASP A 65 19.33 -9.38 -8.47
N LEU A 66 19.82 -10.29 -9.27
CA LEU A 66 21.23 -10.67 -9.31
C LEU A 66 22.13 -9.72 -10.14
N ARG A 67 21.58 -8.66 -10.71
CA ARG A 67 22.38 -7.49 -11.14
C ARG A 67 23.02 -6.80 -9.96
N PHE A 68 22.40 -6.88 -8.80
CA PHE A 68 22.90 -6.40 -7.52
C PHE A 68 23.76 -7.48 -6.84
N ASP A 69 24.87 -7.09 -6.21
CA ASP A 69 25.65 -7.99 -5.37
C ASP A 69 25.05 -8.07 -3.96
N PRO A 70 24.54 -9.22 -3.50
CA PRO A 70 23.98 -9.34 -2.18
C PRO A 70 25.01 -9.36 -1.04
N SER A 71 26.29 -9.55 -1.33
CA SER A 71 27.33 -9.74 -0.32
C SER A 71 27.43 -8.59 0.69
N PRO A 72 27.33 -7.30 0.30
CA PRO A 72 27.38 -6.19 1.24
C PRO A 72 26.20 -6.12 2.23
N LEU A 73 25.11 -6.87 1.97
CA LEU A 73 23.93 -6.88 2.86
C LEU A 73 24.18 -7.63 4.17
N VAL A 74 25.23 -8.43 4.24
CA VAL A 74 25.60 -9.18 5.46
C VAL A 74 25.81 -8.23 6.65
N ASP A 75 26.40 -7.06 6.41
CA ASP A 75 26.72 -6.08 7.45
C ASP A 75 25.54 -5.17 7.84
N LEU A 76 24.45 -5.20 7.07
CA LEU A 76 23.29 -4.36 7.34
C LEU A 76 22.31 -5.00 8.33
N SER A 77 21.66 -4.16 9.14
CA SER A 77 20.53 -4.59 9.96
C SER A 77 19.28 -4.85 9.11
N VAL A 78 18.34 -5.65 9.64
CA VAL A 78 17.05 -5.91 9.00
C VAL A 78 16.28 -4.62 8.73
N ASP A 79 16.31 -3.67 9.66
CA ASP A 79 15.59 -2.38 9.52
C ASP A 79 16.22 -1.50 8.45
N GLU A 80 17.54 -1.49 8.36
CA GLU A 80 18.22 -0.76 7.29
C GLU A 80 17.95 -1.38 5.91
N ILE A 81 17.99 -2.71 5.78
CA ILE A 81 17.61 -3.40 4.54
C ILE A 81 16.16 -3.06 4.18
N ARG A 82 15.25 -3.13 5.16
CA ARG A 82 13.83 -2.80 4.97
C ARG A 82 13.63 -1.37 4.50
N ARG A 83 14.32 -0.40 5.11
CA ARG A 83 14.30 1.00 4.69
C ARG A 83 14.69 1.11 3.21
N ARG A 84 15.81 0.52 2.80
CA ARG A 84 16.31 0.58 1.42
C ARG A 84 15.45 -0.17 0.41
N VAL A 85 14.67 -1.15 0.84
CA VAL A 85 13.72 -1.88 -0.02
C VAL A 85 12.44 -1.09 -0.27
N PHE A 86 11.86 -0.48 0.79
CA PHE A 86 10.51 0.08 0.73
C PHE A 86 10.45 1.61 0.63
N SER A 87 11.53 2.34 0.91
CA SER A 87 11.56 3.80 0.72
C SER A 87 11.36 4.20 -0.74
N ARG A 88 10.83 5.38 -0.95
CA ARG A 88 10.71 5.94 -2.30
C ARG A 88 12.09 6.20 -2.90
N LYS A 89 12.21 6.12 -4.22
CA LYS A 89 13.48 6.38 -4.91
C LYS A 89 14.05 7.78 -4.60
N SER A 90 13.17 8.78 -4.41
CA SER A 90 13.54 10.15 -4.04
C SER A 90 14.10 10.31 -2.62
N GLU A 91 13.95 9.31 -1.76
CA GLU A 91 14.39 9.30 -0.36
C GLU A 91 15.73 8.57 -0.16
N LEU A 92 16.25 7.97 -1.23
CA LEU A 92 17.45 7.15 -1.23
C LEU A 92 18.51 7.78 -2.13
N ALA A 93 19.78 7.64 -1.75
CA ALA A 93 20.90 7.97 -2.63
C ALA A 93 20.96 7.02 -3.85
N ASP A 94 21.62 7.47 -4.90
CA ASP A 94 21.78 6.63 -6.10
C ASP A 94 22.54 5.34 -5.76
N GLY A 95 21.94 4.21 -6.19
CA GLY A 95 22.47 2.87 -5.93
C GLY A 95 22.19 2.32 -4.52
N GLU A 96 21.55 3.08 -3.62
CA GLU A 96 21.24 2.63 -2.26
C GLU A 96 20.06 1.64 -2.21
N ARG A 97 19.18 1.68 -3.21
CA ARG A 97 18.00 0.80 -3.26
C ARG A 97 18.38 -0.67 -3.41
N ILE A 98 17.88 -1.50 -2.52
CA ILE A 98 18.06 -2.95 -2.58
C ILE A 98 16.93 -3.55 -3.43
N PRO A 99 17.24 -4.22 -4.55
CA PRO A 99 16.24 -4.79 -5.46
C PRO A 99 15.76 -6.17 -4.96
N LEU A 100 15.19 -6.19 -3.77
CA LEU A 100 14.51 -7.34 -3.18
C LEU A 100 13.02 -7.26 -3.54
N VAL A 101 12.47 -8.33 -4.09
CA VAL A 101 11.12 -8.36 -4.66
C VAL A 101 10.26 -9.46 -4.04
N ASP A 102 8.97 -9.20 -3.94
CA ASP A 102 7.93 -10.15 -3.57
C ASP A 102 7.18 -10.59 -4.83
N ILE A 103 7.49 -11.78 -5.30
CA ILE A 103 6.85 -12.39 -6.48
C ILE A 103 5.63 -13.17 -6.05
N ARG A 104 4.44 -12.68 -6.44
CA ARG A 104 3.16 -13.33 -6.15
C ARG A 104 2.89 -14.49 -7.08
N LEU A 105 3.21 -15.73 -6.65
CA LEU A 105 3.03 -16.93 -7.47
C LEU A 105 1.57 -17.18 -7.88
N GLY A 106 0.61 -16.69 -7.10
CA GLY A 106 -0.82 -16.77 -7.43
C GLY A 106 -1.32 -15.72 -8.44
N ARG A 107 -0.46 -14.79 -8.88
CA ARG A 107 -0.82 -13.71 -9.83
C ARG A 107 -0.22 -13.89 -11.21
N CYS A 108 -0.03 -15.12 -11.64
CA CYS A 108 0.52 -15.47 -12.96
C CYS A 108 1.83 -14.72 -13.28
N PRO A 109 2.86 -14.73 -12.41
CA PRO A 109 4.11 -14.08 -12.74
C PRO A 109 4.80 -14.82 -13.88
N TYR A 110 5.53 -14.07 -14.73
CA TYR A 110 6.42 -14.71 -15.69
C TYR A 110 7.73 -15.09 -14.98
N LEU A 111 7.87 -16.37 -14.70
CA LEU A 111 9.02 -16.95 -14.02
C LEU A 111 9.47 -18.21 -14.76
N ALA A 112 10.76 -18.29 -15.10
CA ALA A 112 11.30 -19.41 -15.85
C ALA A 112 12.71 -19.78 -15.34
N PRO A 113 13.15 -21.05 -15.47
CA PRO A 113 14.52 -21.43 -15.15
C PRO A 113 15.54 -20.64 -15.99
N LEU A 114 16.70 -20.30 -15.42
CA LEU A 114 17.75 -19.58 -16.14
C LEU A 114 18.20 -20.30 -17.42
N ALA A 115 18.11 -21.64 -17.44
CA ALA A 115 18.44 -22.44 -18.62
C ALA A 115 17.60 -22.12 -19.88
N THR A 116 16.41 -21.48 -19.69
CA THR A 116 15.56 -21.04 -20.81
C THR A 116 16.05 -19.78 -21.51
N MET A 117 16.98 -19.04 -20.91
CA MET A 117 17.60 -17.85 -21.47
C MET A 117 18.91 -18.24 -22.16
N ASP A 118 19.00 -18.12 -23.47
CA ASP A 118 20.25 -18.31 -24.22
C ASP A 118 21.21 -17.11 -24.02
N ALA A 119 22.45 -17.26 -24.46
CA ALA A 119 23.47 -16.22 -24.34
C ALA A 119 23.08 -14.96 -25.12
N GLY A 120 22.57 -15.11 -26.34
CA GLY A 120 22.15 -13.95 -27.15
C GLY A 120 20.98 -13.16 -26.56
N ALA A 121 20.07 -13.84 -25.85
CA ALA A 121 19.00 -13.15 -25.10
C ALA A 121 19.57 -12.42 -23.89
N ALA A 122 20.48 -13.03 -23.16
CA ALA A 122 21.15 -12.41 -22.02
C ALA A 122 21.94 -11.15 -22.44
N ASP A 123 22.73 -11.27 -23.52
CA ASP A 123 23.51 -10.13 -24.06
C ASP A 123 22.63 -8.96 -24.47
N ARG A 124 21.53 -9.22 -25.18
CA ARG A 124 20.56 -8.16 -25.57
C ARG A 124 19.94 -7.44 -24.37
N LEU A 125 19.80 -8.12 -23.24
CA LEU A 125 19.23 -7.56 -22.02
C LEU A 125 20.29 -7.02 -21.05
N GLY A 126 21.59 -7.09 -21.40
CA GLY A 126 22.70 -6.70 -20.54
C GLY A 126 22.80 -7.55 -19.26
N LEU A 127 22.43 -8.83 -19.32
CA LEU A 127 22.40 -9.75 -18.19
C LEU A 127 23.57 -10.72 -18.24
N ASP A 128 24.39 -10.74 -17.19
CA ASP A 128 25.50 -11.70 -17.07
C ASP A 128 25.03 -12.95 -16.32
N ARG A 129 24.82 -14.05 -17.08
CA ARG A 129 24.40 -15.35 -16.55
C ARG A 129 25.44 -15.96 -15.60
N GLY A 130 26.74 -15.84 -15.93
CA GLY A 130 27.83 -16.38 -15.12
C GLY A 130 27.92 -15.67 -13.77
N LEU A 131 27.88 -14.36 -13.79
CA LEU A 131 27.85 -13.54 -12.58
C LEU A 131 26.62 -13.83 -11.73
N ALA A 132 25.45 -13.97 -12.34
CA ALA A 132 24.22 -14.33 -11.63
C ALA A 132 24.33 -15.68 -10.91
N ILE A 133 24.85 -16.70 -11.58
CA ILE A 133 25.10 -18.03 -10.96
C ILE A 133 26.08 -17.91 -9.79
N LYS A 134 27.17 -17.15 -9.96
CA LYS A 134 28.16 -16.91 -8.89
C LYS A 134 27.52 -16.24 -7.68
N ARG A 135 26.74 -15.18 -7.89
CA ARG A 135 26.05 -14.42 -6.83
C ARG A 135 25.00 -15.26 -6.10
N ALA A 136 24.22 -16.06 -6.85
CA ALA A 136 23.26 -16.99 -6.25
C ALA A 136 23.97 -18.06 -5.39
N GLY A 137 25.08 -18.62 -5.87
CA GLY A 137 25.88 -19.57 -5.11
C GLY A 137 26.53 -18.95 -3.87
N SER A 138 26.91 -17.67 -3.90
CA SER A 138 27.37 -16.95 -2.70
C SER A 138 26.24 -16.77 -1.70
N LEU A 139 25.07 -16.32 -2.16
CA LEU A 139 23.87 -16.17 -1.30
C LEU A 139 23.46 -17.50 -0.65
N ALA A 140 23.55 -18.62 -1.37
CA ALA A 140 23.21 -19.94 -0.82
C ALA A 140 24.07 -20.37 0.37
N ARG A 141 25.28 -19.80 0.48
CA ARG A 141 26.22 -20.09 1.58
C ARG A 141 26.06 -19.17 2.80
N GLU A 142 25.14 -18.21 2.72
CA GLU A 142 24.91 -17.19 3.75
C GLU A 142 23.52 -17.35 4.42
N PRO A 143 23.33 -18.38 5.27
CA PRO A 143 22.01 -18.65 5.86
C PRO A 143 21.50 -17.51 6.75
N GLU A 144 22.42 -16.80 7.43
CA GLU A 144 22.04 -15.65 8.26
C GLU A 144 21.52 -14.49 7.41
N LEU A 145 22.15 -14.20 6.27
CA LEU A 145 21.68 -13.20 5.33
C LEU A 145 20.29 -13.58 4.79
N ILE A 146 20.09 -14.84 4.42
CA ILE A 146 18.78 -15.34 3.96
C ILE A 146 17.71 -15.06 5.02
N GLN A 147 17.97 -15.34 6.29
CA GLN A 147 17.03 -15.06 7.38
C GLN A 147 16.76 -13.56 7.53
N LYS A 148 17.78 -12.70 7.43
CA LYS A 148 17.62 -11.24 7.44
C LYS A 148 16.73 -10.77 6.28
N LEU A 149 16.96 -11.25 5.05
CA LEU A 149 16.18 -10.90 3.87
C LEU A 149 14.71 -11.33 4.00
N LEU A 150 14.45 -12.50 4.58
CA LEU A 150 13.09 -12.97 4.85
C LEU A 150 12.40 -12.14 5.94
N ALA A 151 13.14 -11.76 6.99
CA ALA A 151 12.63 -10.93 8.08
C ALA A 151 12.18 -9.53 7.60
N VAL A 152 12.73 -9.04 6.49
CA VAL A 152 12.27 -7.78 5.85
C VAL A 152 10.79 -7.83 5.49
N PHE A 153 10.28 -9.00 5.07
CA PHE A 153 8.88 -9.23 4.70
C PHE A 153 8.04 -9.87 5.82
N ALA A 154 8.63 -10.12 6.98
CA ALA A 154 7.86 -10.62 8.11
C ALA A 154 6.78 -9.60 8.50
N PRO A 155 5.56 -10.06 8.84
CA PRO A 155 4.55 -9.18 9.38
C PRO A 155 5.15 -8.41 10.57
N ARG A 156 5.06 -7.09 10.54
CA ARG A 156 5.31 -6.31 11.76
C ARG A 156 4.29 -6.73 12.80
N ALA A 157 4.67 -6.67 14.08
CA ALA A 157 3.67 -6.66 15.13
C ALA A 157 2.59 -5.64 14.70
N PRO A 158 1.30 -5.99 14.77
CA PRO A 158 0.27 -5.06 14.38
C PRO A 158 0.57 -3.74 15.10
N GLU A 159 0.76 -2.68 14.30
CA GLU A 159 0.80 -1.33 14.87
C GLU A 159 -0.44 -1.18 15.75
N PRO A 160 -0.38 -0.40 16.84
CA PRO A 160 -1.53 -0.20 17.71
C PRO A 160 -2.72 0.09 16.79
N MET A 161 -3.67 -0.83 16.74
CA MET A 161 -4.74 -0.83 15.76
C MET A 161 -5.40 0.55 15.78
N GLU A 162 -5.37 1.24 14.64
CA GLU A 162 -6.03 2.54 14.49
C GLU A 162 -7.43 2.44 15.09
N ARG A 163 -7.73 3.26 16.08
CA ARG A 163 -9.00 3.20 16.79
C ARG A 163 -10.14 3.84 16.00
N ASP A 164 -9.81 4.66 15.01
CA ASP A 164 -10.80 5.33 14.19
C ASP A 164 -11.50 4.34 13.25
N PRO A 165 -12.82 4.15 13.36
CA PRO A 165 -13.55 3.14 12.60
C PRO A 165 -13.55 3.38 11.09
N ASP A 166 -13.38 4.62 10.60
CA ASP A 166 -13.30 4.88 9.15
C ASP A 166 -12.09 4.16 8.52
N TYR A 167 -10.96 4.10 9.26
CA TYR A 167 -9.75 3.42 8.78
C TYR A 167 -9.77 1.91 9.03
N ARG A 168 -10.68 1.45 9.90
CA ARG A 168 -10.84 0.04 10.24
C ARG A 168 -11.87 -0.70 9.37
N ILE A 169 -12.51 -0.05 8.42
CA ILE A 169 -13.53 -0.69 7.56
C ILE A 169 -12.98 -1.95 6.90
N TYR A 170 -11.73 -1.93 6.42
CA TYR A 170 -11.12 -3.05 5.72
C TYR A 170 -10.17 -3.91 6.59
N SER A 171 -9.86 -3.50 7.80
CA SER A 171 -8.93 -4.20 8.70
C SER A 171 -9.59 -4.90 9.88
N GLY A 172 -10.86 -4.58 10.20
CA GLY A 172 -11.58 -5.08 11.36
C GLY A 172 -12.36 -6.40 11.15
N GLY A 173 -12.18 -7.10 10.03
CA GLY A 173 -12.97 -8.28 9.68
C GLY A 173 -14.33 -7.93 9.05
N PHE A 174 -15.06 -8.97 8.64
CA PHE A 174 -16.39 -8.82 8.05
C PHE A 174 -17.47 -8.63 9.13
N PHE A 175 -18.45 -7.79 8.86
CA PHE A 175 -19.61 -7.63 9.73
C PHE A 175 -20.44 -8.92 9.77
N ARG A 176 -20.97 -9.24 10.92
CA ARG A 176 -21.89 -10.38 11.12
C ARG A 176 -23.23 -10.11 10.45
N ASP A 177 -24.04 -11.15 10.26
CA ASP A 177 -25.32 -11.00 9.61
C ASP A 177 -26.28 -10.18 10.48
N GLU A 178 -26.21 -10.31 11.81
CA GLU A 178 -26.97 -9.47 12.75
C GLU A 178 -26.63 -7.99 12.62
N ASP A 179 -25.36 -7.63 12.39
CA ASP A 179 -24.94 -6.24 12.13
C ASP A 179 -25.46 -5.74 10.79
N LYS A 180 -25.49 -6.60 9.76
CA LYS A 180 -26.03 -6.25 8.45
C LYS A 180 -27.54 -6.01 8.51
N ASP A 181 -28.27 -6.83 9.26
CA ASP A 181 -29.71 -6.64 9.50
C ASP A 181 -29.97 -5.33 10.25
N ALA A 182 -29.15 -5.04 11.27
CA ALA A 182 -29.23 -3.76 12.01
C ALA A 182 -28.92 -2.55 11.10
N MET A 183 -27.94 -2.64 10.20
CA MET A 183 -27.67 -1.58 9.21
C MET A 183 -28.85 -1.42 8.24
N ALA A 184 -29.47 -2.49 7.78
CA ALA A 184 -30.66 -2.44 6.92
C ALA A 184 -31.82 -1.74 7.63
N ALA A 185 -32.05 -2.06 8.91
CA ALA A 185 -33.09 -1.40 9.74
C ALA A 185 -32.83 0.10 9.93
N VAL A 186 -31.57 0.53 10.07
CA VAL A 186 -31.21 1.96 10.10
C VAL A 186 -31.58 2.65 8.79
N HIS A 187 -31.25 2.04 7.65
CA HIS A 187 -31.60 2.60 6.34
C HIS A 187 -33.10 2.67 6.11
N GLU A 188 -33.85 1.64 6.52
CA GLU A 188 -35.31 1.61 6.45
C GLU A 188 -35.94 2.70 7.31
N ALA A 189 -35.47 2.87 8.55
CA ALA A 189 -35.94 3.94 9.44
C ALA A 189 -35.72 5.34 8.83
N ILE A 190 -34.54 5.58 8.24
CA ILE A 190 -34.24 6.85 7.56
C ILE A 190 -35.17 7.07 6.35
N ALA A 191 -35.41 6.03 5.56
CA ALA A 191 -36.29 6.13 4.39
C ALA A 191 -37.76 6.38 4.77
N THR A 192 -38.22 5.83 5.89
CA THR A 192 -39.61 5.89 6.32
C THR A 192 -39.93 7.14 7.14
N LEU A 193 -39.06 7.50 8.10
CA LEU A 193 -39.29 8.57 9.08
C LEU A 193 -38.59 9.87 8.71
N GLY A 194 -37.60 9.79 7.80
CA GLY A 194 -36.68 10.89 7.57
C GLY A 194 -35.54 10.96 8.61
N PRO A 195 -34.41 11.63 8.27
CA PRO A 195 -33.18 11.55 9.06
C PRO A 195 -33.34 12.07 10.51
N SER A 196 -34.10 13.12 10.72
CA SER A 196 -34.26 13.73 12.06
C SER A 196 -34.97 12.82 13.04
N GLU A 197 -36.05 12.17 12.59
CA GLU A 197 -36.87 11.28 13.42
C GLU A 197 -36.23 9.89 13.56
N ALA A 198 -35.55 9.40 12.53
CA ALA A 198 -34.85 8.10 12.54
C ALA A 198 -33.59 8.11 13.41
N ARG A 199 -32.97 9.29 13.65
CA ARG A 199 -31.69 9.39 14.35
C ARG A 199 -31.67 8.76 15.76
N PRO A 200 -32.63 9.00 16.66
CA PRO A 200 -32.59 8.35 17.98
C PRO A 200 -32.64 6.83 17.90
N GLN A 201 -33.47 6.28 17.01
CA GLN A 201 -33.56 4.85 16.77
C GLN A 201 -32.24 4.30 16.21
N ALA A 202 -31.66 4.95 15.20
CA ALA A 202 -30.40 4.56 14.58
C ALA A 202 -29.21 4.54 15.58
N TYR A 203 -29.17 5.51 16.50
CA TYR A 203 -28.13 5.59 17.52
C TYR A 203 -28.31 4.58 18.66
N GLY A 204 -29.53 4.13 18.90
CA GLY A 204 -29.87 3.07 19.87
C GLY A 204 -29.79 1.65 19.30
N MET A 205 -29.43 1.46 18.03
CA MET A 205 -29.36 0.16 17.41
C MET A 205 -28.30 -0.72 18.08
N PRO A 206 -28.62 -1.97 18.45
CA PRO A 206 -27.72 -2.88 19.15
C PRO A 206 -26.72 -3.53 18.20
N PHE A 207 -25.71 -2.78 17.75
CA PHE A 207 -24.62 -3.31 16.94
C PHE A 207 -23.68 -4.17 17.78
N ILE A 208 -23.26 -5.31 17.22
CA ILE A 208 -22.26 -6.19 17.81
C ILE A 208 -20.85 -5.66 17.50
N ASP A 209 -20.63 -5.14 16.28
CA ASP A 209 -19.37 -4.58 15.86
C ASP A 209 -19.18 -3.16 16.42
N GLU A 210 -18.11 -2.98 17.20
CA GLU A 210 -17.78 -1.71 17.88
C GLU A 210 -17.55 -0.51 16.96
N ARG A 211 -17.33 -0.73 15.67
CA ARG A 211 -17.13 0.33 14.66
C ARG A 211 -18.45 1.00 14.29
N LEU A 212 -19.53 0.23 14.24
CA LEU A 212 -20.82 0.65 13.67
C LEU A 212 -21.49 1.81 14.40
N PRO A 213 -21.54 1.86 15.74
CA PRO A 213 -22.15 3.00 16.44
C PRO A 213 -21.54 4.34 16.04
N GLN A 214 -20.22 4.39 15.88
CA GLN A 214 -19.55 5.63 15.49
C GLN A 214 -19.69 5.92 13.99
N LEU A 215 -19.65 4.89 13.14
CA LEU A 215 -19.88 5.04 11.71
C LEU A 215 -21.28 5.55 11.39
N VAL A 216 -22.32 5.06 12.09
CA VAL A 216 -23.68 5.57 11.95
C VAL A 216 -23.77 7.04 12.33
N ARG A 217 -23.16 7.47 13.44
CA ARG A 217 -23.11 8.88 13.83
C ARG A 217 -22.43 9.75 12.78
N ARG A 218 -21.33 9.28 12.22
CA ARG A 218 -20.61 9.98 11.15
C ARG A 218 -21.41 10.01 9.84
N MET A 219 -22.16 8.96 9.54
CA MET A 219 -23.06 8.90 8.40
C MET A 219 -24.11 10.02 8.50
N PHE A 220 -24.76 10.19 9.66
CA PHE A 220 -25.69 11.28 9.89
C PHE A 220 -25.03 12.65 9.75
N ALA A 221 -23.85 12.81 10.33
CA ALA A 221 -23.12 14.07 10.29
C ALA A 221 -22.68 14.48 8.87
N ARG A 222 -22.35 13.51 8.02
CA ARG A 222 -21.95 13.76 6.62
C ARG A 222 -23.14 14.04 5.71
N ASN A 223 -24.23 13.29 5.87
CA ASN A 223 -25.31 13.31 4.90
C ASN A 223 -26.47 14.23 5.34
N TRP A 224 -26.68 14.41 6.65
CA TRP A 224 -27.81 15.18 7.19
C TRP A 224 -27.35 16.04 8.38
N PRO A 225 -26.47 17.03 8.17
CA PRO A 225 -25.98 17.88 9.27
C PRO A 225 -27.09 18.63 10.00
N GLY A 226 -28.19 18.98 9.31
CA GLY A 226 -29.37 19.60 9.90
C GLY A 226 -30.18 18.70 10.84
N ALA A 227 -29.97 17.39 10.80
CA ALA A 227 -30.60 16.44 11.72
C ALA A 227 -29.85 16.31 13.06
N LEU A 228 -28.65 16.87 13.19
CA LEU A 228 -27.84 16.80 14.40
C LEU A 228 -28.32 17.78 15.47
N SER A 229 -28.19 17.37 16.74
CA SER A 229 -28.28 18.33 17.84
C SER A 229 -27.07 19.28 17.84
N PRO A 230 -27.18 20.47 18.46
CA PRO A 230 -26.05 21.40 18.52
C PRO A 230 -24.75 20.80 19.09
N GLY A 231 -24.87 19.94 20.10
CA GLY A 231 -23.70 19.25 20.68
C GLY A 231 -23.07 18.21 19.77
N GLU A 232 -23.87 17.51 18.95
CA GLU A 232 -23.36 16.55 17.95
C GLU A 232 -22.69 17.28 16.81
N ALA A 233 -23.29 18.37 16.34
CA ALA A 233 -22.69 19.22 15.31
C ALA A 233 -21.34 19.80 15.77
N ALA A 234 -21.23 20.26 17.01
CA ALA A 234 -19.98 20.76 17.58
C ALA A 234 -18.90 19.66 17.63
N ARG A 235 -19.25 18.46 18.12
CA ARG A 235 -18.31 17.31 18.14
C ARG A 235 -17.85 16.90 16.74
N TRP A 236 -18.77 16.93 15.77
CA TRP A 236 -18.43 16.62 14.39
C TRP A 236 -17.46 17.64 13.79
N ARG A 237 -17.71 18.94 14.01
CA ARG A 237 -16.81 20.02 13.57
C ARG A 237 -15.42 19.88 14.17
N SER A 238 -15.33 19.67 15.50
CA SER A 238 -14.05 19.44 16.18
C SER A 238 -13.30 18.21 15.65
N PHE A 239 -14.01 17.14 15.34
CA PHE A 239 -13.43 15.96 14.73
C PHE A 239 -12.86 16.25 13.32
N CYS A 240 -13.59 16.98 12.47
CA CYS A 240 -13.12 17.37 11.15
C CYS A 240 -11.90 18.30 11.24
N ALA A 241 -11.93 19.28 12.15
CA ALA A 241 -10.82 20.19 12.41
C ALA A 241 -9.55 19.40 12.81
N GLY A 242 -9.68 18.48 13.75
CA GLY A 242 -8.54 17.65 14.19
C GLY A 242 -7.94 16.81 13.07
N ARG A 243 -8.76 16.34 12.11
CA ARG A 243 -8.25 15.60 10.96
C ARG A 243 -7.52 16.46 9.93
N LEU A 244 -7.96 17.69 9.75
CA LEU A 244 -7.39 18.61 8.75
C LEU A 244 -6.12 19.29 9.25
N LEU A 245 -6.06 19.61 10.55
CA LEU A 245 -4.95 20.35 11.15
C LEU A 245 -3.85 19.45 11.70
N CYS A 246 -4.21 18.28 12.25
CA CYS A 246 -3.27 17.36 12.88
C CYS A 246 -3.64 15.89 12.55
N PRO A 247 -3.33 15.40 11.37
CA PRO A 247 -3.60 14.01 11.05
C PRO A 247 -2.79 13.08 11.95
N ARG A 248 -3.48 12.11 12.57
CA ARG A 248 -2.87 11.13 13.49
C ARG A 248 -2.38 9.87 12.77
N ILE A 249 -2.45 9.86 11.45
CA ILE A 249 -2.21 8.69 10.62
C ILE A 249 -1.04 8.97 9.70
N GLU A 250 -0.05 8.10 9.75
CA GLU A 250 1.11 8.14 8.87
C GLU A 250 0.68 8.11 7.39
N GLY A 251 1.15 9.06 6.61
CA GLY A 251 0.81 9.21 5.20
C GLY A 251 -0.47 9.99 4.90
N ALA A 252 -1.24 10.41 5.90
CA ALA A 252 -2.34 11.35 5.70
C ALA A 252 -1.79 12.76 5.45
N VAL A 253 -2.40 13.46 4.49
CA VAL A 253 -2.02 14.82 4.12
C VAL A 253 -2.83 15.79 5.00
N ASP A 254 -2.14 16.62 5.78
CA ASP A 254 -2.73 17.75 6.49
C ASP A 254 -2.79 19.01 5.60
N MET A 255 -3.42 20.07 6.10
CA MET A 255 -3.54 21.32 5.36
C MET A 255 -2.17 21.95 5.03
N ALA A 256 -1.18 21.79 5.89
CA ALA A 256 0.17 22.30 5.68
C ALA A 256 0.89 21.48 4.60
N GLY A 257 0.83 20.16 4.66
CA GLY A 257 1.38 19.27 3.65
C GLY A 257 0.71 19.43 2.30
N PHE A 258 -0.60 19.62 2.26
CA PHE A 258 -1.34 19.95 1.05
C PHE A 258 -0.81 21.23 0.39
N SER A 259 -0.70 22.33 1.15
CA SER A 259 -0.16 23.60 0.64
C SER A 259 1.23 23.43 0.07
N LYS A 260 2.13 22.79 0.83
CA LYS A 260 3.50 22.54 0.39
C LYS A 260 3.57 21.77 -0.93
N THR A 261 2.69 20.77 -1.08
CA THR A 261 2.63 19.97 -2.32
C THR A 261 2.16 20.81 -3.49
N VAL A 262 1.07 21.59 -3.33
CA VAL A 262 0.54 22.43 -4.40
C VAL A 262 1.52 23.55 -4.77
N GLU A 263 2.16 24.20 -3.80
CA GLU A 263 3.18 25.23 -4.04
C GLU A 263 4.41 24.65 -4.76
N SER A 264 4.83 23.45 -4.41
CA SER A 264 5.91 22.72 -5.11
C SER A 264 5.55 22.44 -6.56
N LEU A 265 4.31 22.04 -6.85
CA LEU A 265 3.84 21.82 -8.21
C LEU A 265 3.77 23.13 -9.00
N LEU A 266 3.31 24.24 -8.39
CA LEU A 266 3.28 25.55 -9.03
C LEU A 266 4.67 26.06 -9.39
N GLY A 267 5.66 25.78 -8.57
CA GLY A 267 7.07 26.15 -8.79
C GLY A 267 7.83 25.22 -9.74
N ASN A 268 7.26 24.08 -10.09
CA ASN A 268 7.91 23.13 -11.00
C ASN A 268 7.78 23.61 -12.46
N LEU A 269 8.90 23.67 -13.17
CA LEU A 269 8.97 24.07 -14.58
C LEU A 269 8.26 23.09 -15.52
N ASP A 270 8.19 21.81 -15.11
CA ASP A 270 7.53 20.76 -15.90
C ASP A 270 6.01 20.74 -15.73
N THR A 271 5.44 21.56 -14.84
CA THR A 271 3.98 21.63 -14.66
C THR A 271 3.34 22.35 -15.86
N PRO A 272 2.39 21.70 -16.55
CA PRO A 272 1.69 22.30 -17.69
C PRO A 272 1.04 23.64 -17.32
N ALA A 273 1.08 24.60 -18.24
CA ALA A 273 0.52 25.94 -18.00
C ALA A 273 -1.00 25.88 -17.75
N GLU A 274 -1.69 24.92 -18.34
CA GLU A 274 -3.12 24.65 -18.18
C GLU A 274 -3.51 24.15 -16.78
N ASP A 275 -2.56 23.54 -16.03
CA ASP A 275 -2.80 23.04 -14.68
C ASP A 275 -2.62 24.13 -13.60
N LYS A 276 -1.88 25.21 -13.91
CA LYS A 276 -1.58 26.26 -12.94
C LYS A 276 -2.82 26.97 -12.37
N PRO A 277 -3.86 27.32 -13.17
CA PRO A 277 -5.10 27.87 -12.62
C PRO A 277 -5.77 26.95 -11.62
N ILE A 278 -5.83 25.63 -11.89
CA ILE A 278 -6.42 24.62 -11.00
C ILE A 278 -5.65 24.59 -9.68
N LEU A 279 -4.33 24.61 -9.73
CA LEU A 279 -3.50 24.62 -8.51
C LEU A 279 -3.71 25.89 -7.66
N LEU A 280 -3.94 27.04 -8.30
CA LEU A 280 -4.28 28.28 -7.59
C LEU A 280 -5.65 28.19 -6.93
N GLU A 281 -6.66 27.69 -7.63
CA GLU A 281 -8.01 27.45 -7.06
C GLU A 281 -7.96 26.48 -5.87
N LEU A 282 -7.11 25.45 -5.93
CA LEU A 282 -6.90 24.54 -4.80
C LEU A 282 -6.32 25.24 -3.57
N LEU A 283 -5.40 26.21 -3.73
CA LEU A 283 -4.91 27.02 -2.61
C LEU A 283 -5.98 27.95 -2.02
N GLU A 284 -6.84 28.52 -2.86
CA GLU A 284 -7.98 29.33 -2.42
C GLU A 284 -9.00 28.48 -1.66
N TYR A 285 -9.35 27.31 -2.18
CA TYR A 285 -10.20 26.34 -1.50
C TYR A 285 -9.65 25.96 -0.12
N ARG A 286 -8.35 25.67 -0.06
CA ARG A 286 -7.68 25.37 1.22
C ARG A 286 -7.80 26.53 2.21
N ARG A 287 -7.61 27.78 1.79
CA ARG A 287 -7.77 28.96 2.66
C ARG A 287 -9.19 29.12 3.19
N SER A 288 -10.18 28.93 2.31
CA SER A 288 -11.59 28.96 2.70
C SER A 288 -11.90 27.90 3.74
N LEU A 289 -11.44 26.67 3.52
CA LEU A 289 -11.64 25.55 4.46
C LEU A 289 -10.95 25.78 5.80
N GLU A 290 -9.75 26.36 5.81
CA GLU A 290 -9.03 26.72 7.06
C GLU A 290 -9.80 27.77 7.86
N GLN A 291 -10.32 28.80 7.22
CA GLN A 291 -11.13 29.83 7.89
C GLN A 291 -12.38 29.22 8.49
N GLU A 292 -13.05 28.33 7.81
CA GLU A 292 -14.19 27.59 8.31
C GLU A 292 -13.84 26.77 9.56
N VAL A 293 -12.77 25.98 9.48
CA VAL A 293 -12.29 25.12 10.57
C VAL A 293 -11.88 25.92 11.80
N LEU A 294 -11.15 27.04 11.62
CA LEU A 294 -10.73 27.90 12.72
C LEU A 294 -11.91 28.66 13.37
N SER A 295 -12.98 28.92 12.64
CA SER A 295 -14.20 29.48 13.22
C SER A 295 -14.85 28.56 14.22
N TYR A 296 -14.78 27.26 14.02
CA TYR A 296 -15.32 26.22 14.91
C TYR A 296 -14.56 26.10 16.24
N GLU A 297 -13.25 26.35 16.25
CA GLU A 297 -12.45 26.33 17.49
C GLU A 297 -12.82 27.51 18.40
N LYS A 298 -13.09 28.69 17.83
CA LYS A 298 -13.47 29.89 18.59
C LYS A 298 -14.85 29.74 19.24
N GLU A 299 -15.81 29.10 18.59
CA GLU A 299 -17.13 28.83 19.15
C GLU A 299 -17.11 27.83 20.31
N GLY A 300 -16.17 26.84 20.26
CA GLY A 300 -15.98 25.85 21.32
C GLY A 300 -15.37 26.40 22.60
N THR A 301 -14.46 27.39 22.48
CA THR A 301 -13.76 28.01 23.63
C THR A 301 -14.59 29.07 24.35
N SER A 302 -15.63 29.59 23.71
CA SER A 302 -16.49 30.67 24.29
C SER A 302 -17.64 30.14 25.17
N ARG A 303 -17.75 28.81 25.37
CA ARG A 303 -18.84 28.16 26.13
C ARG A 303 -18.32 27.33 27.31
N THR A 304 -17.10 27.51 27.74
CA THR A 304 -16.52 27.03 29.00
C THR A 304 -16.33 28.21 29.92
#